data_dc06219b2de571256da79e4b99667793
#
_entry.id   dc06219b2de571256da79e4b99667793
#
_cell.length_a   1.000
_cell.length_b   1.000
_cell.length_c   1.000
_cell.angle_alpha   90.00
_cell.angle_beta   90.00
_cell.angle_gamma   90.00
#
_symmetry.space_group_name_H-M   'P 1'
#
loop_
_entity.id
_entity.type
_entity.pdbx_description
1 polymer ?
#
loop_
_entity_poly.entity_id
_entity_poly.type
_entity_poly.pdbx_seq_one_letter_code
_entity_poly.pdbx_strand_id
1 'polypeptide(L)'
;MVFLEIKDNISYISMNTNIGVIESGNTCILIDGGGSKEDGEHILSLLHEENIVPKAAIITHGHWDHFYGLLKIKEEFPEIKIYSSPLEKAFIENPYLEFYSYFSSTSPLKVSDTPMEFNGVHVDGVLDKGFVKINGEEMEIISLSGHSPGGIGILYKGVLFSGDCLYSVPSLSIYKMPFYTDIMAQFEDLKILSSFETEYCLPAHGLPIRGADEFKNALIENRKKLEALEEMVLEIISEEKSEDIIKSEISARLSINYDFTKYIYVTITTKAFLHYLYNSGKATFVIEDGILEWVSLQKSFKEKS
;
A
#
# COMPACT_ATOMS: atom_id res chain seq x y z
N MET A 1 -11.96 -15.85 9.23
CA MET A 1 -12.28 -14.99 8.08
C MET A 1 -13.79 -14.92 7.98
N VAL A 2 -14.36 -13.78 7.63
CA VAL A 2 -15.80 -13.52 7.66
C VAL A 2 -16.16 -12.65 6.46
N PHE A 3 -17.27 -12.99 5.80
CA PHE A 3 -17.88 -12.17 4.77
C PHE A 3 -18.76 -11.11 5.46
N LEU A 4 -18.49 -9.84 5.21
CA LEU A 4 -19.11 -8.73 5.91
C LEU A 4 -19.73 -7.75 4.91
N GLU A 5 -21.02 -7.48 5.05
CA GLU A 5 -21.74 -6.49 4.25
C GLU A 5 -21.28 -5.06 4.61
N ILE A 6 -21.10 -4.23 3.60
CA ILE A 6 -20.82 -2.80 3.73
C ILE A 6 -22.11 -2.03 3.43
N LYS A 7 -22.62 -2.19 2.21
CA LYS A 7 -23.77 -1.42 1.69
C LYS A 7 -24.26 -2.04 0.37
N ASP A 8 -25.56 -2.16 0.19
CA ASP A 8 -26.19 -2.61 -1.06
C ASP A 8 -25.55 -3.93 -1.58
N ASN A 9 -24.86 -3.85 -2.72
CA ASN A 9 -24.17 -4.95 -3.38
C ASN A 9 -22.65 -4.92 -3.10
N ILE A 10 -22.22 -4.33 -1.98
CA ILE A 10 -20.81 -4.19 -1.61
C ILE A 10 -20.58 -4.88 -0.27
N SER A 11 -19.65 -5.80 -0.28
CA SER A 11 -19.20 -6.56 0.89
C SER A 11 -17.68 -6.62 0.93
N TYR A 12 -17.11 -7.18 1.97
CA TYR A 12 -15.69 -7.51 2.00
C TYR A 12 -15.44 -8.78 2.82
N ILE A 13 -14.34 -9.43 2.48
CA ILE A 13 -13.81 -10.56 3.26
C ILE A 13 -12.70 -10.02 4.14
N SER A 14 -12.91 -10.12 5.47
CA SER A 14 -11.93 -9.65 6.45
C SER A 14 -10.82 -10.68 6.62
N MET A 15 -9.62 -10.32 6.18
CA MET A 15 -8.41 -11.13 6.21
C MET A 15 -7.21 -10.25 6.61
N ASN A 16 -5.99 -10.75 6.48
CA ASN A 16 -4.79 -9.91 6.64
C ASN A 16 -4.81 -8.76 5.63
N THR A 17 -5.11 -9.06 4.35
CA THR A 17 -5.49 -8.09 3.33
C THR A 17 -7.00 -8.17 3.15
N ASN A 18 -7.73 -7.11 3.41
CA ASN A 18 -9.17 -7.06 3.20
C ASN A 18 -9.49 -7.15 1.70
N ILE A 19 -10.36 -8.07 1.34
CA ILE A 19 -10.77 -8.28 -0.06
C ILE A 19 -12.14 -7.66 -0.27
N GLY A 20 -12.21 -6.61 -1.09
CA GLY A 20 -13.49 -6.03 -1.48
C GLY A 20 -14.27 -6.95 -2.42
N VAL A 21 -15.59 -6.99 -2.28
CA VAL A 21 -16.49 -7.76 -3.12
C VAL A 21 -17.60 -6.84 -3.62
N ILE A 22 -17.68 -6.64 -4.91
CA ILE A 22 -18.74 -5.87 -5.58
C ILE A 22 -19.59 -6.86 -6.37
N GLU A 23 -20.81 -7.08 -5.92
CA GLU A 23 -21.73 -8.05 -6.51
C GLU A 23 -22.49 -7.48 -7.71
N SER A 24 -22.71 -8.31 -8.73
CA SER A 24 -23.54 -8.03 -9.89
C SER A 24 -24.35 -9.28 -10.24
N GLY A 25 -25.54 -9.39 -9.68
CA GLY A 25 -26.34 -10.62 -9.72
C GLY A 25 -25.66 -11.75 -8.95
N ASN A 26 -25.41 -12.88 -9.62
CA ASN A 26 -24.68 -14.02 -9.04
C ASN A 26 -23.18 -14.00 -9.35
N THR A 27 -22.65 -12.86 -9.78
CA THR A 27 -21.21 -12.68 -10.07
C THR A 27 -20.64 -11.56 -9.23
N CYS A 28 -19.30 -11.48 -9.12
CA CYS A 28 -18.65 -10.36 -8.45
C CYS A 28 -17.37 -9.89 -9.14
N ILE A 29 -16.97 -8.67 -8.74
CA ILE A 29 -15.65 -8.12 -8.92
C ILE A 29 -14.97 -8.17 -7.55
N LEU A 30 -13.76 -8.74 -7.49
CA LEU A 30 -12.92 -8.69 -6.31
C LEU A 30 -12.03 -7.44 -6.36
N ILE A 31 -11.81 -6.81 -5.22
CA ILE A 31 -10.78 -5.79 -5.05
C ILE A 31 -9.70 -6.41 -4.18
N ASP A 32 -8.53 -6.63 -4.78
CA ASP A 32 -7.42 -7.46 -4.30
C ASP A 32 -7.77 -8.97 -4.22
N GLY A 33 -6.80 -9.80 -3.84
CA GLY A 33 -6.93 -11.25 -3.94
C GLY A 33 -6.20 -12.07 -2.86
N GLY A 34 -5.64 -11.40 -1.83
CA GLY A 34 -4.92 -12.08 -0.74
C GLY A 34 -3.49 -12.47 -1.08
N GLY A 35 -2.73 -12.88 -0.06
CA GLY A 35 -1.28 -13.05 -0.09
C GLY A 35 -0.79 -14.50 -0.22
N SER A 36 -1.68 -15.47 -0.26
CA SER A 36 -1.32 -16.88 -0.35
C SER A 36 -2.34 -17.69 -1.13
N LYS A 37 -1.98 -18.91 -1.54
CA LYS A 37 -2.95 -19.84 -2.14
C LYS A 37 -4.03 -20.23 -1.15
N GLU A 38 -3.68 -20.34 0.11
CA GLU A 38 -4.60 -20.60 1.21
C GLU A 38 -5.63 -19.46 1.36
N ASP A 39 -5.20 -18.21 1.20
CA ASP A 39 -6.13 -17.07 1.16
C ASP A 39 -7.09 -17.20 -0.04
N GLY A 40 -6.58 -17.60 -1.20
CA GLY A 40 -7.40 -17.87 -2.37
C GLY A 40 -8.43 -18.99 -2.13
N GLU A 41 -8.07 -20.06 -1.45
CA GLU A 41 -8.99 -21.13 -1.05
C GLU A 41 -10.09 -20.63 -0.10
N HIS A 42 -9.72 -19.77 0.87
CA HIS A 42 -10.70 -19.19 1.79
C HIS A 42 -11.67 -18.23 1.09
N ILE A 43 -11.15 -17.38 0.17
CA ILE A 43 -12.00 -16.50 -0.65
C ILE A 43 -12.99 -17.35 -1.45
N LEU A 44 -12.54 -18.41 -2.12
CA LEU A 44 -13.39 -19.32 -2.88
C LEU A 44 -14.45 -19.99 -2.00
N SER A 45 -14.09 -20.48 -0.81
CA SER A 45 -15.04 -21.10 0.11
C SER A 45 -16.18 -20.15 0.47
N LEU A 46 -15.85 -18.88 0.81
CA LEU A 46 -16.86 -17.89 1.15
C LEU A 46 -17.73 -17.48 -0.03
N LEU A 47 -17.15 -17.34 -1.23
CA LEU A 47 -17.93 -17.06 -2.44
C LEU A 47 -18.87 -18.21 -2.80
N HIS A 48 -18.46 -19.46 -2.60
CA HIS A 48 -19.32 -20.64 -2.80
C HIS A 48 -20.49 -20.68 -1.81
N GLU A 49 -20.25 -20.36 -0.52
CA GLU A 49 -21.32 -20.29 0.48
C GLU A 49 -22.41 -19.28 0.10
N GLU A 50 -22.00 -18.14 -0.50
CA GLU A 50 -22.90 -17.09 -0.98
C GLU A 50 -23.43 -17.35 -2.42
N ASN A 51 -23.00 -18.41 -3.09
CA ASN A 51 -23.32 -18.73 -4.49
C ASN A 51 -22.91 -17.61 -5.50
N ILE A 52 -21.77 -16.99 -5.25
CA ILE A 52 -21.22 -15.89 -6.05
C ILE A 52 -20.02 -16.38 -6.88
N VAL A 53 -19.96 -16.00 -8.15
CA VAL A 53 -18.89 -16.38 -9.09
C VAL A 53 -18.00 -15.17 -9.39
N PRO A 54 -16.69 -15.19 -9.11
CA PRO A 54 -15.80 -14.09 -9.44
C PRO A 54 -15.59 -14.01 -10.97
N LYS A 55 -15.90 -12.87 -11.55
CA LYS A 55 -15.72 -12.59 -12.99
C LYS A 55 -14.58 -11.66 -13.29
N ALA A 56 -14.24 -10.81 -12.33
CA ALA A 56 -13.11 -9.90 -12.43
C ALA A 56 -12.43 -9.72 -11.08
N ALA A 57 -11.17 -9.32 -11.10
CA ALA A 57 -10.46 -8.79 -9.95
C ALA A 57 -9.73 -7.51 -10.36
N ILE A 58 -9.74 -6.51 -9.48
CA ILE A 58 -8.96 -5.28 -9.63
C ILE A 58 -7.93 -5.28 -8.52
N ILE A 59 -6.66 -5.23 -8.88
CA ILE A 59 -5.55 -5.24 -7.93
C ILE A 59 -5.10 -3.82 -7.70
N THR A 60 -5.12 -3.39 -6.44
CA THR A 60 -4.78 -2.02 -6.06
C THR A 60 -3.32 -1.70 -6.31
N HIS A 61 -2.43 -2.63 -6.02
CA HIS A 61 -1.00 -2.53 -6.31
C HIS A 61 -0.30 -3.90 -6.32
N GLY A 62 0.95 -3.94 -6.75
CA GLY A 62 1.68 -5.16 -7.08
C GLY A 62 2.46 -5.79 -5.93
N HIS A 63 2.18 -5.49 -4.65
CA HIS A 63 2.73 -6.26 -3.54
C HIS A 63 2.05 -7.62 -3.46
N TRP A 64 2.84 -8.65 -3.16
CA TRP A 64 2.43 -10.06 -3.24
C TRP A 64 1.17 -10.38 -2.41
N ASP A 65 0.98 -9.73 -1.28
CA ASP A 65 -0.14 -9.94 -0.37
C ASP A 65 -1.49 -9.38 -0.87
N HIS A 66 -1.50 -8.72 -2.03
CA HIS A 66 -2.70 -8.23 -2.71
C HIS A 66 -3.18 -9.10 -3.86
N PHE A 67 -2.34 -9.96 -4.41
CA PHE A 67 -2.73 -10.70 -5.62
C PHE A 67 -2.40 -12.20 -5.63
N TYR A 68 -1.57 -12.68 -4.71
CA TYR A 68 -1.04 -14.04 -4.81
C TYR A 68 -2.11 -15.13 -4.68
N GLY A 69 -3.18 -14.87 -3.92
CA GLY A 69 -4.33 -15.78 -3.82
C GLY A 69 -5.12 -15.92 -5.11
N LEU A 70 -4.98 -14.95 -6.05
CA LEU A 70 -5.59 -15.08 -7.38
C LEU A 70 -5.04 -16.23 -8.21
N LEU A 71 -3.84 -16.71 -7.92
CA LEU A 71 -3.32 -17.94 -8.55
C LEU A 71 -4.28 -19.11 -8.30
N LYS A 72 -4.77 -19.25 -7.06
CA LYS A 72 -5.71 -20.30 -6.69
C LYS A 72 -7.10 -20.06 -7.25
N ILE A 73 -7.57 -18.81 -7.20
CA ILE A 73 -8.88 -18.44 -7.77
C ILE A 73 -8.91 -18.71 -9.29
N LYS A 74 -7.81 -18.42 -9.99
CA LYS A 74 -7.69 -18.65 -11.44
C LYS A 74 -7.61 -20.14 -11.81
N GLU A 75 -7.13 -21.00 -10.93
CA GLU A 75 -7.18 -22.47 -11.13
C GLU A 75 -8.63 -22.97 -11.25
N GLU A 76 -9.56 -22.40 -10.46
CA GLU A 76 -10.97 -22.80 -10.46
C GLU A 76 -11.79 -21.99 -11.46
N PHE A 77 -11.52 -20.69 -11.58
CA PHE A 77 -12.18 -19.76 -12.50
C PHE A 77 -11.19 -19.22 -13.55
N PRO A 78 -10.74 -20.01 -14.54
CA PRO A 78 -9.71 -19.61 -15.50
C PRO A 78 -10.09 -18.41 -16.35
N GLU A 79 -11.40 -18.14 -16.48
CA GLU A 79 -11.95 -17.01 -17.26
C GLU A 79 -12.02 -15.69 -16.47
N ILE A 80 -11.63 -15.68 -15.19
CA ILE A 80 -11.61 -14.43 -14.41
C ILE A 80 -10.66 -13.42 -15.06
N LYS A 81 -11.13 -12.18 -15.21
CA LYS A 81 -10.35 -11.09 -15.79
C LYS A 81 -9.69 -10.26 -14.69
N ILE A 82 -8.38 -10.08 -14.81
CA ILE A 82 -7.57 -9.36 -13.81
C ILE A 82 -7.15 -8.01 -14.38
N TYR A 83 -7.35 -6.97 -13.58
CA TYR A 83 -7.07 -5.60 -13.94
C TYR A 83 -6.16 -4.94 -12.88
N SER A 84 -5.29 -4.04 -13.32
CA SER A 84 -4.50 -3.17 -12.45
C SER A 84 -3.99 -1.98 -13.24
N SER A 85 -3.23 -1.08 -12.60
CA SER A 85 -2.58 0.02 -13.33
C SER A 85 -1.44 -0.48 -14.24
N PRO A 86 -1.00 0.33 -15.22
CA PRO A 86 0.06 -0.09 -16.15
C PRO A 86 1.37 -0.47 -15.45
N LEU A 87 1.76 0.26 -14.39
CA LEU A 87 3.01 0.00 -13.69
C LEU A 87 2.89 -1.20 -12.75
N GLU A 88 1.79 -1.32 -12.02
CA GLU A 88 1.56 -2.45 -11.11
C GLU A 88 1.40 -3.76 -11.87
N LYS A 89 0.86 -3.74 -13.09
CA LYS A 89 0.85 -4.91 -13.98
C LYS A 89 2.25 -5.54 -14.11
N ALA A 90 3.31 -4.73 -14.23
CA ALA A 90 4.65 -5.26 -14.38
C ALA A 90 5.08 -6.03 -13.13
N PHE A 91 4.75 -5.57 -11.93
CA PHE A 91 5.05 -6.24 -10.66
C PHE A 91 4.20 -7.49 -10.48
N ILE A 92 2.89 -7.41 -10.76
CA ILE A 92 1.95 -8.54 -10.63
C ILE A 92 2.33 -9.68 -11.57
N GLU A 93 2.67 -9.39 -12.81
CA GLU A 93 3.10 -10.41 -13.78
C GLU A 93 4.51 -10.94 -13.52
N ASN A 94 5.35 -10.13 -12.84
CA ASN A 94 6.74 -10.46 -12.55
C ASN A 94 7.09 -10.13 -11.07
N PRO A 95 6.62 -10.89 -10.09
CA PRO A 95 6.83 -10.59 -8.67
C PRO A 95 8.31 -10.46 -8.27
N TYR A 96 9.20 -11.01 -9.08
CA TYR A 96 10.64 -10.85 -8.94
C TYR A 96 11.09 -9.37 -8.94
N LEU A 97 10.34 -8.47 -9.62
CA LEU A 97 10.65 -7.04 -9.67
C LEU A 97 10.51 -6.37 -8.31
N GLU A 98 9.60 -6.82 -7.47
CA GLU A 98 9.45 -6.34 -6.09
C GLU A 98 10.73 -6.59 -5.30
N PHE A 99 11.27 -7.81 -5.36
CA PHE A 99 12.54 -8.15 -4.70
C PHE A 99 13.72 -7.38 -5.27
N TYR A 100 13.78 -7.26 -6.59
CA TYR A 100 14.82 -6.45 -7.23
C TYR A 100 14.77 -5.00 -6.74
N SER A 101 13.58 -4.43 -6.58
CA SER A 101 13.41 -3.06 -6.06
C SER A 101 13.91 -2.91 -4.62
N TYR A 102 13.70 -3.93 -3.78
CA TYR A 102 14.10 -3.93 -2.38
C TYR A 102 15.59 -4.12 -2.16
N PHE A 103 16.24 -4.96 -2.95
CA PHE A 103 17.60 -5.41 -2.73
C PHE A 103 18.61 -4.90 -3.76
N SER A 104 18.16 -4.28 -4.85
CA SER A 104 19.01 -3.90 -5.99
C SER A 104 19.91 -5.06 -6.46
N SER A 105 19.42 -6.29 -6.31
CA SER A 105 20.13 -7.53 -6.62
C SER A 105 19.20 -8.53 -7.30
N THR A 106 19.74 -9.25 -8.28
CA THR A 106 19.02 -10.31 -8.99
C THR A 106 19.05 -11.66 -8.26
N SER A 107 19.78 -11.73 -7.15
CA SER A 107 19.86 -12.93 -6.32
C SER A 107 19.07 -12.71 -5.04
N PRO A 108 17.80 -13.14 -4.96
CA PRO A 108 16.98 -12.91 -3.79
C PRO A 108 17.56 -13.64 -2.57
N LEU A 109 17.54 -12.96 -1.42
CA LEU A 109 17.83 -13.63 -0.17
C LEU A 109 16.72 -14.64 0.12
N LYS A 110 17.09 -15.89 0.37
CA LYS A 110 16.16 -16.90 0.86
C LYS A 110 15.86 -16.63 2.33
N VAL A 111 14.75 -15.94 2.58
CA VAL A 111 14.27 -15.67 3.93
C VAL A 111 13.09 -16.59 4.20
N SER A 112 13.05 -17.20 5.39
CA SER A 112 12.09 -18.26 5.74
C SER A 112 10.62 -17.85 5.66
N ASP A 113 10.33 -16.55 5.66
CA ASP A 113 8.99 -16.02 5.79
C ASP A 113 8.44 -15.33 4.52
N THR A 114 9.19 -15.39 3.41
CA THR A 114 8.71 -14.92 2.13
C THR A 114 8.15 -16.08 1.32
N PRO A 115 6.86 -16.09 0.96
CA PRO A 115 6.29 -17.11 0.08
C PRO A 115 6.81 -16.87 -1.34
N MET A 116 7.93 -17.49 -1.67
CA MET A 116 8.66 -17.20 -2.89
C MET A 116 8.53 -18.32 -3.94
N GLU A 117 7.32 -18.55 -4.37
CA GLU A 117 7.12 -19.00 -5.74
C GLU A 117 6.96 -17.72 -6.58
N PHE A 118 7.92 -17.37 -7.42
CA PHE A 118 7.88 -16.17 -8.29
C PHE A 118 6.86 -16.30 -9.43
N ASN A 119 5.70 -16.86 -9.15
CA ASN A 119 4.63 -17.04 -10.11
C ASN A 119 3.76 -15.78 -10.13
N GLY A 120 3.90 -14.98 -11.17
CA GLY A 120 3.02 -13.84 -11.41
C GLY A 120 1.65 -14.29 -11.90
N VAL A 121 0.72 -13.38 -11.82
CA VAL A 121 -0.64 -13.52 -12.34
C VAL A 121 -0.78 -12.64 -13.57
N HIS A 122 -1.27 -13.19 -14.69
CA HIS A 122 -1.48 -12.41 -15.90
C HIS A 122 -2.57 -11.35 -15.70
N VAL A 123 -2.25 -10.10 -16.03
CA VAL A 123 -3.17 -8.95 -15.98
C VAL A 123 -3.78 -8.75 -17.36
N ASP A 124 -5.08 -9.01 -17.49
CA ASP A 124 -5.83 -8.96 -18.75
C ASP A 124 -6.03 -7.54 -19.29
N GLY A 125 -6.15 -6.55 -18.39
CA GLY A 125 -6.35 -5.16 -18.80
C GLY A 125 -5.73 -4.15 -17.85
N VAL A 126 -5.37 -2.99 -18.37
CA VAL A 126 -4.82 -1.89 -17.58
C VAL A 126 -5.87 -0.82 -17.34
N LEU A 127 -5.81 -0.20 -16.16
CA LEU A 127 -6.71 0.84 -15.69
C LEU A 127 -5.95 2.14 -15.51
N ASP A 128 -6.38 3.16 -16.23
CA ASP A 128 -5.97 4.54 -15.98
C ASP A 128 -6.96 5.23 -15.04
N LYS A 129 -6.56 6.34 -14.43
CA LYS A 129 -7.45 7.16 -13.60
C LYS A 129 -8.70 7.61 -14.36
N GLY A 130 -9.84 7.63 -13.67
CA GLY A 130 -11.13 8.05 -14.22
C GLY A 130 -12.16 6.93 -14.20
N PHE A 131 -13.28 7.14 -14.87
CA PHE A 131 -14.38 6.18 -14.86
C PHE A 131 -14.13 5.01 -15.80
N VAL A 132 -14.35 3.81 -15.27
CA VAL A 132 -14.25 2.54 -16.01
C VAL A 132 -15.49 1.69 -15.77
N LYS A 133 -15.80 0.80 -16.71
CA LYS A 133 -16.88 -0.18 -16.57
C LYS A 133 -16.34 -1.58 -16.64
N ILE A 134 -16.50 -2.34 -15.55
CA ILE A 134 -16.03 -3.73 -15.41
C ILE A 134 -17.20 -4.59 -14.94
N ASN A 135 -17.44 -5.71 -15.60
CA ASN A 135 -18.56 -6.62 -15.31
C ASN A 135 -19.92 -5.93 -15.16
N GLY A 136 -20.15 -4.88 -15.95
CA GLY A 136 -21.41 -4.11 -15.92
C GLY A 136 -21.44 -2.97 -14.90
N GLU A 137 -20.56 -2.93 -13.93
CA GLU A 137 -20.47 -1.91 -12.87
C GLU A 137 -19.54 -0.76 -13.28
N GLU A 138 -19.98 0.49 -13.07
CA GLU A 138 -19.19 1.70 -13.32
C GLU A 138 -18.57 2.19 -12.02
N MET A 139 -17.27 2.42 -12.03
CA MET A 139 -16.49 2.85 -10.87
C MET A 139 -15.42 3.86 -11.28
N GLU A 140 -14.93 4.66 -10.34
CA GLU A 140 -13.83 5.61 -10.55
C GLU A 140 -12.52 5.04 -10.03
N ILE A 141 -11.51 5.06 -10.89
CA ILE A 141 -10.13 4.71 -10.55
C ILE A 141 -9.38 5.97 -10.14
N ILE A 142 -8.78 5.95 -8.97
CA ILE A 142 -8.01 7.03 -8.38
C ILE A 142 -6.55 6.62 -8.36
N SER A 143 -5.63 7.47 -8.84
CA SER A 143 -4.19 7.22 -8.73
C SER A 143 -3.71 7.56 -7.32
N LEU A 144 -3.07 6.61 -6.64
CA LEU A 144 -2.58 6.70 -5.26
C LEU A 144 -1.17 6.09 -5.19
N SER A 145 -0.16 6.89 -5.48
CA SER A 145 1.19 6.39 -5.81
C SER A 145 2.23 6.53 -4.70
N GLY A 146 1.85 6.96 -3.50
CA GLY A 146 2.79 7.15 -2.39
C GLY A 146 3.29 5.84 -1.77
N HIS A 147 2.42 4.83 -1.67
CA HIS A 147 2.77 3.52 -1.14
C HIS A 147 3.48 2.65 -2.21
N SER A 148 2.93 2.58 -3.40
CA SER A 148 3.49 1.87 -4.55
C SER A 148 3.38 2.75 -5.81
N PRO A 149 4.38 2.76 -6.71
CA PRO A 149 4.49 3.75 -7.79
C PRO A 149 3.30 3.83 -8.74
N GLY A 150 2.58 2.75 -8.91
CA GLY A 150 1.39 2.65 -9.75
C GLY A 150 0.11 2.39 -8.97
N GLY A 151 0.12 2.53 -7.65
CA GLY A 151 -1.01 2.23 -6.78
C GLY A 151 -2.30 2.95 -7.18
N ILE A 152 -3.42 2.27 -7.03
CA ILE A 152 -4.76 2.79 -7.34
C ILE A 152 -5.74 2.56 -6.20
N GLY A 153 -6.67 3.51 -6.04
CA GLY A 153 -7.88 3.32 -5.26
C GLY A 153 -9.09 3.16 -6.17
N ILE A 154 -10.14 2.55 -5.67
CA ILE A 154 -11.40 2.32 -6.39
C ILE A 154 -12.54 2.96 -5.61
N LEU A 155 -13.23 3.92 -6.21
CA LEU A 155 -14.43 4.52 -5.64
C LEU A 155 -15.67 3.97 -6.35
N TYR A 156 -16.55 3.30 -5.61
CA TYR A 156 -17.78 2.73 -6.12
C TYR A 156 -18.94 3.00 -5.17
N LYS A 157 -19.97 3.70 -5.64
CA LYS A 157 -21.21 4.03 -4.87
C LYS A 157 -20.92 4.60 -3.46
N GLY A 158 -19.92 5.49 -3.32
CA GLY A 158 -19.56 6.11 -2.04
C GLY A 158 -18.70 5.22 -1.13
N VAL A 159 -18.31 4.04 -1.58
CA VAL A 159 -17.33 3.16 -0.91
C VAL A 159 -15.98 3.30 -1.61
N LEU A 160 -14.95 3.65 -0.85
CA LEU A 160 -13.59 3.76 -1.31
C LEU A 160 -12.78 2.52 -0.86
N PHE A 161 -12.17 1.84 -1.81
CA PHE A 161 -11.12 0.85 -1.56
C PHE A 161 -9.79 1.55 -1.78
N SER A 162 -9.06 1.85 -0.71
CA SER A 162 -7.88 2.72 -0.77
C SER A 162 -6.54 1.99 -0.96
N GLY A 163 -6.57 0.65 -1.05
CA GLY A 163 -5.33 -0.12 -0.96
C GLY A 163 -4.58 0.24 0.32
N ASP A 164 -3.27 0.40 0.21
CA ASP A 164 -2.37 0.74 1.34
C ASP A 164 -2.05 2.24 1.46
N CYS A 165 -2.79 3.08 0.71
CA CYS A 165 -2.59 4.52 0.78
C CYS A 165 -3.06 5.13 2.09
N LEU A 166 -4.10 4.58 2.73
CA LEU A 166 -4.73 5.14 3.92
C LEU A 166 -4.91 4.08 5.02
N TYR A 167 -4.59 4.44 6.24
CA TYR A 167 -4.82 3.61 7.43
C TYR A 167 -5.92 4.19 8.30
N SER A 168 -6.80 3.36 8.86
CA SER A 168 -7.70 3.79 9.95
C SER A 168 -6.88 4.21 11.17
N VAL A 169 -7.42 5.11 12.01
CA VAL A 169 -6.69 5.63 13.17
C VAL A 169 -6.21 4.50 14.12
N PRO A 170 -7.02 3.49 14.43
CA PRO A 170 -6.53 2.36 15.22
C PRO A 170 -5.38 1.59 14.55
N SER A 171 -5.47 1.35 13.24
CA SER A 171 -4.42 0.65 12.48
C SER A 171 -3.14 1.48 12.42
N LEU A 172 -3.25 2.78 12.17
CA LEU A 172 -2.11 3.71 12.12
C LEU A 172 -1.31 3.74 13.44
N SER A 173 -1.97 3.49 14.58
CA SER A 173 -1.31 3.43 15.88
C SER A 173 -0.36 2.23 16.02
N ILE A 174 -0.63 1.14 15.27
CA ILE A 174 0.19 -0.08 15.27
C ILE A 174 1.41 0.10 14.38
N TYR A 175 1.24 0.77 13.23
CA TYR A 175 2.31 1.01 12.28
C TYR A 175 3.21 2.16 12.75
N LYS A 176 4.35 1.82 13.38
CA LYS A 176 5.33 2.78 13.88
C LYS A 176 5.85 3.68 12.75
N MET A 177 6.21 3.07 11.65
CA MET A 177 6.64 3.68 10.40
C MET A 177 5.93 2.95 9.25
N PRO A 178 4.80 3.49 8.73
CA PRO A 178 4.12 2.91 7.59
C PRO A 178 5.05 2.87 6.36
N PHE A 179 4.84 1.88 5.50
CA PHE A 179 5.64 1.71 4.30
C PHE A 179 5.23 2.69 3.20
N TYR A 180 6.18 3.45 2.69
CA TYR A 180 6.00 4.36 1.56
C TYR A 180 7.23 4.35 0.66
N THR A 181 7.00 4.40 -0.65
CA THR A 181 8.06 4.51 -1.66
C THR A 181 8.27 5.95 -2.13
N ASP A 182 7.24 6.81 -2.01
CA ASP A 182 7.31 8.24 -2.34
C ASP A 182 6.50 9.08 -1.35
N ILE A 183 7.21 9.88 -0.52
CA ILE A 183 6.58 10.72 0.51
C ILE A 183 5.85 11.92 -0.08
N MET A 184 6.37 12.49 -1.18
CA MET A 184 5.68 13.63 -1.84
C MET A 184 4.36 13.16 -2.45
N ALA A 185 4.39 12.03 -3.16
CA ALA A 185 3.18 11.42 -3.69
C ALA A 185 2.18 11.07 -2.58
N GLN A 186 2.64 10.55 -1.44
CA GLN A 186 1.76 10.22 -0.32
C GLN A 186 1.06 11.46 0.27
N PHE A 187 1.72 12.61 0.37
CA PHE A 187 1.07 13.86 0.74
C PHE A 187 0.00 14.30 -0.26
N GLU A 188 0.28 14.19 -1.57
CA GLU A 188 -0.69 14.49 -2.63
C GLU A 188 -1.84 13.47 -2.65
N ASP A 189 -1.59 12.20 -2.41
CA ASP A 189 -2.62 11.17 -2.33
C ASP A 189 -3.63 11.48 -1.21
N LEU A 190 -3.16 11.84 -0.01
CA LEU A 190 -4.05 12.25 1.09
C LEU A 190 -4.86 13.50 0.74
N LYS A 191 -4.27 14.43 -0.02
CA LYS A 191 -4.98 15.62 -0.50
C LYS A 191 -6.02 15.25 -1.57
N ILE A 192 -5.69 14.37 -2.51
CA ILE A 192 -6.64 13.86 -3.50
C ILE A 192 -7.81 13.17 -2.78
N LEU A 193 -7.53 12.28 -1.84
CA LEU A 193 -8.57 11.59 -1.07
C LEU A 193 -9.48 12.54 -0.29
N SER A 194 -8.95 13.69 0.18
CA SER A 194 -9.75 14.70 0.89
C SER A 194 -10.79 15.40 0.02
N SER A 195 -10.72 15.28 -1.29
CA SER A 195 -11.70 15.84 -2.24
C SER A 195 -12.91 14.94 -2.48
N PHE A 196 -12.88 13.70 -1.99
CA PHE A 196 -13.99 12.75 -2.16
C PHE A 196 -14.91 12.73 -0.93
N GLU A 197 -16.21 12.70 -1.20
CA GLU A 197 -17.21 12.37 -0.19
C GLU A 197 -17.32 10.85 -0.09
N THR A 198 -16.95 10.30 1.07
CA THR A 198 -16.84 8.86 1.28
C THR A 198 -17.70 8.43 2.45
N GLU A 199 -18.66 7.55 2.22
CA GLU A 199 -19.50 6.97 3.27
C GLU A 199 -18.79 5.85 4.01
N TYR A 200 -17.88 5.16 3.31
CA TYR A 200 -17.16 4.01 3.81
C TYR A 200 -15.81 3.89 3.09
N CYS A 201 -14.74 3.74 3.82
CA CYS A 201 -13.45 3.42 3.23
C CYS A 201 -12.95 2.09 3.79
N LEU A 202 -12.58 1.20 2.89
CA LEU A 202 -11.93 -0.07 3.20
C LEU A 202 -10.44 0.03 2.82
N PRO A 203 -9.54 0.30 3.79
CA PRO A 203 -8.12 0.08 3.60
C PRO A 203 -7.83 -1.40 3.39
N ALA A 204 -6.78 -1.73 2.63
CA ALA A 204 -6.42 -3.13 2.45
C ALA A 204 -5.95 -3.78 3.77
N HIS A 205 -5.35 -3.01 4.66
CA HIS A 205 -4.96 -3.53 5.98
C HIS A 205 -5.69 -2.85 7.15
N GLY A 206 -6.16 -3.67 8.08
CA GLY A 206 -6.75 -3.24 9.34
C GLY A 206 -8.24 -2.97 9.28
N LEU A 207 -8.72 -2.05 10.13
CA LEU A 207 -10.15 -1.83 10.30
C LEU A 207 -10.73 -0.89 9.24
N PRO A 208 -11.97 -1.12 8.79
CA PRO A 208 -12.68 -0.19 7.94
C PRO A 208 -12.91 1.17 8.63
N ILE A 209 -13.06 2.21 7.82
CA ILE A 209 -13.36 3.59 8.23
C ILE A 209 -14.82 3.87 7.86
N ARG A 210 -15.65 4.29 8.81
CA ARG A 210 -17.11 4.39 8.63
C ARG A 210 -17.59 5.82 8.80
N GLY A 211 -18.18 6.35 7.72
CA GLY A 211 -18.74 7.69 7.70
C GLY A 211 -17.71 8.80 7.43
N ALA A 212 -18.21 9.93 6.97
CA ALA A 212 -17.40 11.06 6.52
C ALA A 212 -16.49 11.65 7.63
N ASP A 213 -16.96 11.67 8.87
CA ASP A 213 -16.19 12.25 9.99
C ASP A 213 -14.99 11.36 10.34
N GLU A 214 -15.18 10.02 10.38
CA GLU A 214 -14.09 9.10 10.65
C GLU A 214 -13.07 9.08 9.49
N PHE A 215 -13.56 9.17 8.24
CA PHE A 215 -12.70 9.28 7.07
C PHE A 215 -11.85 10.55 7.09
N LYS A 216 -12.47 11.71 7.37
CA LYS A 216 -11.76 12.97 7.51
C LYS A 216 -10.73 12.94 8.63
N ASN A 217 -11.08 12.34 9.78
CA ASN A 217 -10.15 12.17 10.88
C ASN A 217 -8.98 11.24 10.52
N ALA A 218 -9.24 10.16 9.81
CA ALA A 218 -8.18 9.27 9.32
C ALA A 218 -7.20 10.00 8.40
N LEU A 219 -7.68 10.82 7.45
CA LEU A 219 -6.82 11.63 6.58
C LEU A 219 -5.93 12.59 7.39
N ILE A 220 -6.50 13.27 8.39
CA ILE A 220 -5.76 14.19 9.27
C ILE A 220 -4.67 13.44 10.04
N GLU A 221 -4.99 12.30 10.65
CA GLU A 221 -4.03 11.54 11.47
C GLU A 221 -2.93 10.88 10.62
N ASN A 222 -3.25 10.38 9.41
CA ASN A 222 -2.23 9.89 8.47
C ASN A 222 -1.28 11.02 8.05
N ARG A 223 -1.79 12.21 7.76
CA ARG A 223 -0.98 13.39 7.45
C ARG A 223 -0.09 13.80 8.62
N LYS A 224 -0.62 13.89 9.82
CA LYS A 224 0.17 14.20 11.05
C LYS A 224 1.29 13.17 11.26
N LYS A 225 1.02 11.90 10.97
CA LYS A 225 2.04 10.85 11.08
C LYS A 225 3.20 11.09 10.12
N LEU A 226 2.90 11.46 8.86
CA LEU A 226 3.94 11.81 7.88
C LEU A 226 4.74 13.04 8.33
N GLU A 227 4.07 14.11 8.77
CA GLU A 227 4.69 15.33 9.24
C GLU A 227 5.61 15.07 10.45
N ALA A 228 5.16 14.26 11.41
CA ALA A 228 5.98 13.88 12.57
C ALA A 228 7.21 13.02 12.19
N LEU A 229 7.08 12.16 11.20
CA LEU A 229 8.22 11.39 10.69
C LEU A 229 9.20 12.28 9.91
N GLU A 230 8.71 13.24 9.15
CA GLU A 230 9.54 14.24 8.46
C GLU A 230 10.37 15.05 9.46
N GLU A 231 9.72 15.63 10.49
CA GLU A 231 10.39 16.36 11.54
C GLU A 231 11.47 15.51 12.24
N MET A 232 11.14 14.27 12.57
CA MET A 232 12.07 13.32 13.18
C MET A 232 13.31 13.08 12.31
N VAL A 233 13.14 12.87 11.00
CA VAL A 233 14.25 12.66 10.07
C VAL A 233 15.10 13.92 9.97
N LEU A 234 14.50 15.12 9.87
CA LEU A 234 15.23 16.40 9.86
C LEU A 234 16.05 16.63 11.12
N GLU A 235 15.51 16.28 12.30
CA GLU A 235 16.27 16.35 13.55
C GLU A 235 17.46 15.37 13.56
N ILE A 236 17.25 14.15 13.07
CA ILE A 236 18.30 13.14 13.03
C ILE A 236 19.45 13.60 12.15
N ILE A 237 19.15 14.16 10.97
CA ILE A 237 20.18 14.65 10.05
C ILE A 237 20.60 16.10 10.31
N SER A 238 20.42 16.62 11.52
CA SER A 238 20.97 17.94 11.92
C SER A 238 22.51 18.01 11.82
N GLU A 239 23.16 16.87 11.82
CA GLU A 239 24.57 16.64 11.52
C GLU A 239 24.67 15.58 10.41
N GLU A 240 25.82 15.52 9.73
CA GLU A 240 26.07 14.55 8.66
C GLU A 240 25.97 13.10 9.18
N LYS A 241 25.14 12.29 8.53
CA LYS A 241 24.91 10.89 8.91
C LYS A 241 24.67 10.00 7.71
N SER A 242 25.24 8.81 7.75
CA SER A 242 24.94 7.77 6.76
C SER A 242 23.54 7.19 6.94
N GLU A 243 22.97 6.62 5.86
CA GLU A 243 21.65 5.99 5.89
C GLU A 243 21.49 4.95 7.01
N ASP A 244 22.54 4.16 7.28
CA ASP A 244 22.49 3.14 8.34
C ASP A 244 22.38 3.74 9.74
N ILE A 245 23.05 4.85 10.00
CA ILE A 245 22.95 5.58 11.27
C ILE A 245 21.55 6.18 11.39
N ILE A 246 21.05 6.84 10.34
CA ILE A 246 19.71 7.45 10.31
C ILE A 246 18.64 6.41 10.61
N LYS A 247 18.69 5.28 9.91
CA LYS A 247 17.76 4.16 10.11
C LYS A 247 17.82 3.61 11.55
N SER A 248 19.01 3.47 12.10
CA SER A 248 19.20 3.02 13.48
C SER A 248 18.59 4.00 14.50
N GLU A 249 18.78 5.30 14.31
CA GLU A 249 18.19 6.32 15.18
C GLU A 249 16.67 6.40 15.07
N ILE A 250 16.10 6.32 13.85
CA ILE A 250 14.65 6.22 13.64
C ILE A 250 14.10 5.04 14.43
N SER A 251 14.73 3.89 14.30
CA SER A 251 14.28 2.66 14.96
C SER A 251 14.34 2.74 16.48
N ALA A 252 15.37 3.36 17.02
CA ALA A 252 15.49 3.60 18.45
C ALA A 252 14.38 4.53 18.95
N ARG A 253 14.14 5.68 18.27
CA ARG A 253 13.11 6.65 18.65
C ARG A 253 11.69 6.07 18.56
N LEU A 254 11.42 5.24 17.54
CA LEU A 254 10.14 4.59 17.35
C LEU A 254 10.00 3.26 18.11
N SER A 255 11.03 2.79 18.78
CA SER A 255 11.06 1.48 19.46
C SER A 255 10.65 0.34 18.50
N ILE A 256 11.26 0.29 17.31
CA ILE A 256 11.01 -0.75 16.32
C ILE A 256 11.83 -1.99 16.67
N ASN A 257 11.15 -3.10 16.91
CA ASN A 257 11.79 -4.42 17.01
C ASN A 257 11.87 -5.02 15.61
N TYR A 258 13.09 -5.23 15.12
CA TYR A 258 13.33 -5.73 13.78
C TYR A 258 13.07 -7.24 13.67
N ASP A 259 12.31 -7.60 12.65
CA ASP A 259 12.47 -8.79 11.83
C ASP A 259 13.01 -8.33 10.45
N PHE A 260 13.21 -9.27 9.54
CA PHE A 260 13.78 -8.93 8.24
C PHE A 260 12.83 -8.05 7.40
N THR A 261 11.53 -8.31 7.44
CA THR A 261 10.52 -7.53 6.73
C THR A 261 10.49 -6.07 7.21
N LYS A 262 10.48 -5.85 8.52
CA LYS A 262 10.55 -4.51 9.10
C LYS A 262 11.85 -3.79 8.76
N TYR A 263 12.98 -4.53 8.70
CA TYR A 263 14.25 -3.96 8.26
C TYR A 263 14.14 -3.38 6.85
N ILE A 264 13.54 -4.12 5.91
CA ILE A 264 13.33 -3.66 4.53
C ILE A 264 12.40 -2.45 4.50
N TYR A 265 11.26 -2.52 5.16
CA TYR A 265 10.27 -1.43 5.18
C TYR A 265 10.85 -0.12 5.74
N VAL A 266 11.56 -0.18 6.87
CA VAL A 266 12.23 0.99 7.44
C VAL A 266 13.31 1.52 6.50
N THR A 267 14.07 0.64 5.85
CA THR A 267 15.12 1.05 4.90
C THR A 267 14.53 1.82 3.71
N ILE A 268 13.48 1.29 3.10
CA ILE A 268 12.84 1.90 1.92
C ILE A 268 12.19 3.23 2.31
N THR A 269 11.40 3.25 3.38
CA THR A 269 10.72 4.47 3.81
C THR A 269 11.70 5.55 4.29
N THR A 270 12.82 5.16 4.92
CA THR A 270 13.90 6.13 5.25
C THR A 270 14.46 6.77 3.99
N LYS A 271 14.77 5.98 2.96
CA LYS A 271 15.22 6.51 1.66
C LYS A 271 14.19 7.44 1.03
N ALA A 272 12.92 7.05 1.05
CA ALA A 272 11.83 7.87 0.53
C ALA A 272 11.76 9.25 1.23
N PHE A 273 11.93 9.30 2.56
CA PHE A 273 12.03 10.56 3.29
C PHE A 273 13.25 11.37 2.91
N LEU A 274 14.43 10.77 2.83
CA LEU A 274 15.67 11.47 2.46
C LEU A 274 15.59 12.07 1.05
N HIS A 275 15.06 11.31 0.08
CA HIS A 275 14.83 11.80 -1.28
C HIS A 275 13.80 12.94 -1.31
N TYR A 276 12.70 12.81 -0.57
CA TYR A 276 11.71 13.87 -0.42
C TYR A 276 12.31 15.15 0.16
N LEU A 277 13.10 15.05 1.23
CA LEU A 277 13.75 16.18 1.87
C LEU A 277 14.77 16.87 0.93
N TYR A 278 15.50 16.10 0.17
CA TYR A 278 16.41 16.62 -0.85
C TYR A 278 15.65 17.35 -1.97
N ASN A 279 14.64 16.72 -2.54
CA ASN A 279 13.85 17.28 -3.64
C ASN A 279 13.06 18.53 -3.21
N SER A 280 12.70 18.65 -1.93
CA SER A 280 12.04 19.82 -1.35
C SER A 280 13.02 20.90 -0.84
N GLY A 281 14.34 20.72 -1.01
CA GLY A 281 15.36 21.67 -0.60
C GLY A 281 15.55 21.80 0.91
N LYS A 282 15.13 20.77 1.68
CA LYS A 282 15.26 20.72 3.15
C LYS A 282 16.51 20.00 3.63
N ALA A 283 17.11 19.15 2.78
CA ALA A 283 18.33 18.41 3.06
C ALA A 283 19.25 18.39 1.84
N THR A 284 20.52 18.05 2.08
CA THR A 284 21.51 17.74 1.05
C THR A 284 22.31 16.52 1.46
N PHE A 285 23.23 16.08 0.63
CA PHE A 285 24.17 15.02 0.97
C PHE A 285 25.59 15.37 0.54
N VAL A 286 26.57 14.74 1.18
CA VAL A 286 27.98 14.76 0.83
C VAL A 286 28.45 13.32 0.61
N ILE A 287 29.54 13.14 -0.13
CA ILE A 287 30.19 11.83 -0.29
C ILE A 287 31.67 12.02 0.10
N GLU A 288 32.06 11.41 1.22
CA GLU A 288 33.43 11.39 1.70
C GLU A 288 33.88 9.95 1.92
N ASP A 289 35.06 9.61 1.44
CA ASP A 289 35.67 8.27 1.54
C ASP A 289 34.75 7.11 1.06
N GLY A 290 33.85 7.40 0.08
CA GLY A 290 32.90 6.44 -0.47
C GLY A 290 31.63 6.25 0.38
N ILE A 291 31.44 7.02 1.45
CA ILE A 291 30.25 7.03 2.30
C ILE A 291 29.39 8.23 1.89
N LEU A 292 28.11 7.97 1.62
CA LEU A 292 27.11 9.01 1.40
C LEU A 292 26.48 9.38 2.74
N GLU A 293 26.57 10.65 3.11
CA GLU A 293 26.02 11.20 4.35
C GLU A 293 25.02 12.31 4.05
N TRP A 294 23.92 12.32 4.78
CA TRP A 294 22.82 13.27 4.65
C TRP A 294 22.87 14.31 5.74
N VAL A 295 22.55 15.57 5.39
CA VAL A 295 22.50 16.68 6.34
C VAL A 295 21.35 17.62 6.04
N SER A 296 20.66 18.11 7.09
CA SER A 296 19.59 19.10 6.98
C SER A 296 20.16 20.47 6.58
N LEU A 297 19.47 21.15 5.67
CA LEU A 297 19.73 22.55 5.33
C LEU A 297 19.03 23.55 6.26
N GLN A 298 18.16 23.07 7.15
CA GLN A 298 17.56 23.91 8.19
C GLN A 298 18.58 24.14 9.28
N LYS A 299 19.00 25.41 9.47
CA LYS A 299 19.86 25.79 10.60
C LYS A 299 19.15 25.41 11.89
N SER A 300 19.82 24.61 12.72
CA SER A 300 19.31 24.27 14.05
C SER A 300 18.92 25.54 14.81
N PHE A 301 17.64 25.67 15.15
CA PHE A 301 17.13 26.76 16.00
C PHE A 301 17.67 26.67 17.46
N LYS A 302 18.66 25.82 17.74
CA LYS A 302 19.21 25.57 19.08
C LYS A 302 20.43 26.42 19.45
N GLU A 303 20.84 27.37 18.63
CA GLU A 303 21.87 28.32 19.05
C GLU A 303 21.28 29.69 19.31
N LYS A 304 20.39 29.83 20.29
CA LYS A 304 20.09 31.08 21.03
C LYS A 304 19.12 30.77 22.17
N SER A 305 19.64 30.27 23.25
CA SER A 305 19.03 30.51 24.58
C SER A 305 20.09 30.30 25.65
#